data_8eca65441a4179ab73df1d5ddc1a5cd0
#
_entry.id   8eca65441a4179ab73df1d5ddc1a5cd0
#
_cell.length_a   1.000
_cell.length_b   1.000
_cell.length_c   1.000
_cell.angle_alpha   90.00
_cell.angle_beta   90.00
_cell.angle_gamma   90.00
#
_symmetry.space_group_name_H-M   'P 1'
#
loop_
_entity.id
_entity.type
_entity.pdbx_description
1 polymer ?
#
loop_
_entity_poly.entity_id
_entity_poly.type
_entity_poly.pdbx_seq_one_letter_code
_entity_poly.pdbx_strand_id
1 'polypeptide(L)'
;MKRGARSEAYRLADEDRDFLGHDDARGVRLELEYLKAELHLRRRSVKSAVFVMGSTRAPRSSRNYAIARELGRIVGRSGEAVLTGGGPGIMEAANRGAFEAGAPSIGLNIDLPRPQPANRYVTPELCLRFRYFALRKMHFLLRTRALVAFPGGFGTLDELFETLTLVQTRKIDPIPIVLVGEAWWRRAVDFELLAAENMIRRRDLDLFSFAETARAIWAAIRPRRARAARGRARS
;
A
#
# COMPACT_ATOMS: atom_id res chain seq x y z
N MET A 1 45.98 28.00 17.39
CA MET A 1 45.09 27.07 18.10
C MET A 1 43.70 27.06 17.50
N LYS A 2 43.42 26.22 16.47
CA LYS A 2 42.04 25.98 15.90
C LYS A 2 41.94 24.54 15.41
N ARG A 3 42.42 23.55 16.17
CA ARG A 3 42.33 22.11 15.81
C ARG A 3 41.09 21.39 16.37
N GLY A 4 40.40 21.92 17.38
CA GLY A 4 39.29 21.22 18.05
C GLY A 4 37.95 21.28 17.33
N ALA A 5 37.71 22.27 16.48
CA ALA A 5 36.39 22.50 15.83
C ALA A 5 36.16 21.69 14.55
N ARG A 6 37.07 20.79 14.18
CA ARG A 6 36.95 19.95 12.93
C ARG A 6 36.95 18.44 13.22
N SER A 7 36.94 18.04 14.49
CA SER A 7 36.85 16.63 14.86
C SER A 7 35.43 16.10 14.64
N GLU A 8 35.29 14.89 14.09
CA GLU A 8 33.99 14.20 13.95
C GLU A 8 33.27 14.12 15.33
N ALA A 9 34.03 13.89 16.41
CA ALA A 9 33.51 13.86 17.78
C ALA A 9 32.91 15.21 18.25
N TYR A 10 33.12 16.32 17.54
CA TYR A 10 32.61 17.64 17.91
C TYR A 10 31.28 17.97 17.17
N ARG A 11 30.85 17.13 16.22
CA ARG A 11 29.55 17.31 15.54
C ARG A 11 28.42 16.94 16.48
N LEU A 12 27.29 17.66 16.38
CA LEU A 12 26.06 17.23 17.01
C LEU A 12 25.59 15.92 16.39
N ALA A 13 25.10 14.98 17.17
CA ALA A 13 24.75 13.64 16.73
C ALA A 13 23.65 13.62 15.63
N ASP A 14 22.72 14.57 15.69
CA ASP A 14 21.62 14.75 14.72
C ASP A 14 22.09 15.40 13.40
N GLU A 15 23.25 16.05 13.39
CA GLU A 15 23.89 16.64 12.22
C GLU A 15 24.98 15.73 11.62
N ASP A 16 25.40 14.69 12.34
CA ASP A 16 26.44 13.76 11.90
C ASP A 16 25.84 12.64 11.04
N ARG A 17 25.90 12.85 9.72
CA ARG A 17 25.36 11.87 8.75
C ARG A 17 26.15 10.57 8.72
N ASP A 18 27.43 10.58 9.03
CA ASP A 18 28.27 9.37 9.04
C ASP A 18 27.90 8.53 10.26
N PHE A 19 27.75 9.14 11.43
CA PHE A 19 27.22 8.49 12.63
C PHE A 19 25.82 7.97 12.41
N LEU A 20 24.90 8.80 11.92
CA LEU A 20 23.53 8.36 11.61
C LEU A 20 23.47 7.29 10.51
N GLY A 21 24.48 7.19 9.65
CA GLY A 21 24.65 6.15 8.64
C GLY A 21 25.16 4.82 9.20
N HIS A 22 25.84 4.83 10.35
CA HIS A 22 26.48 3.66 10.94
C HIS A 22 25.46 2.58 11.36
N ASP A 23 25.90 1.32 11.36
CA ASP A 23 25.01 0.20 11.68
C ASP A 23 24.47 0.25 13.11
N ASP A 24 25.24 0.74 14.07
CA ASP A 24 24.82 0.88 15.47
C ASP A 24 23.67 1.91 15.64
N ALA A 25 23.56 2.89 14.73
CA ALA A 25 22.45 3.84 14.70
C ALA A 25 21.19 3.31 13.97
N ARG A 26 21.14 2.02 13.60
CA ARG A 26 19.99 1.43 12.86
C ARG A 26 18.67 1.59 13.62
N GLY A 27 18.66 1.39 14.93
CA GLY A 27 17.46 1.55 15.77
C GLY A 27 16.87 2.95 15.66
N VAL A 28 17.72 3.97 15.78
CA VAL A 28 17.33 5.38 15.65
C VAL A 28 16.79 5.68 14.24
N ARG A 29 17.45 5.15 13.21
CA ARG A 29 16.97 5.33 11.83
C ARG A 29 15.60 4.69 11.59
N LEU A 30 15.32 3.54 12.17
CA LEU A 30 13.97 2.91 12.09
C LEU A 30 12.93 3.82 12.73
N GLU A 31 13.20 4.37 13.92
CA GLU A 31 12.31 5.29 14.60
C GLU A 31 12.09 6.58 13.78
N LEU A 32 13.16 7.20 13.31
CA LEU A 32 13.08 8.41 12.47
C LEU A 32 12.26 8.18 11.19
N GLU A 33 12.43 7.05 10.52
CA GLU A 33 11.70 6.73 9.30
C GLU A 33 10.21 6.52 9.58
N TYR A 34 9.88 5.80 10.67
CA TYR A 34 8.51 5.64 11.13
C TYR A 34 7.85 6.99 11.43
N LEU A 35 8.48 7.80 12.28
CA LEU A 35 7.95 9.09 12.72
C LEU A 35 7.79 10.07 11.55
N LYS A 36 8.78 10.13 10.66
CA LYS A 36 8.72 11.01 9.49
C LYS A 36 7.51 10.71 8.61
N ALA A 37 7.31 9.42 8.28
CA ALA A 37 6.19 9.00 7.44
C ALA A 37 4.84 9.24 8.15
N GLU A 38 4.74 8.88 9.43
CA GLU A 38 3.52 9.03 10.24
C GLU A 38 3.11 10.51 10.35
N LEU A 39 4.02 11.37 10.78
CA LEU A 39 3.77 12.80 10.94
C LEU A 39 3.41 13.48 9.61
N HIS A 40 4.09 13.08 8.54
CA HIS A 40 3.86 13.66 7.21
C HIS A 40 2.45 13.32 6.69
N LEU A 41 2.07 12.06 6.72
CA LEU A 41 0.75 11.59 6.27
C LEU A 41 -0.38 12.14 7.18
N ARG A 42 -0.15 12.25 8.48
CA ARG A 42 -1.11 12.84 9.42
C ARG A 42 -1.35 14.32 9.15
N ARG A 43 -0.29 15.11 8.94
CA ARG A 43 -0.39 16.54 8.60
C ARG A 43 -1.18 16.79 7.30
N ARG A 44 -1.15 15.85 6.37
CA ARG A 44 -1.92 15.89 5.12
C ARG A 44 -3.31 15.27 5.23
N SER A 45 -3.77 14.98 6.46
CA SER A 45 -5.11 14.42 6.75
C SER A 45 -5.41 13.11 6.02
N VAL A 46 -4.39 12.32 5.68
CA VAL A 46 -4.56 11.00 5.09
C VAL A 46 -4.97 10.01 6.19
N LYS A 47 -6.27 9.79 6.31
CA LYS A 47 -6.84 8.86 7.31
C LYS A 47 -6.92 7.43 6.79
N SER A 48 -7.35 7.26 5.54
CA SER A 48 -7.49 5.96 4.91
C SER A 48 -7.33 6.06 3.39
N ALA A 49 -6.99 4.94 2.76
CA ALA A 49 -6.79 4.85 1.32
C ALA A 49 -7.17 3.46 0.79
N VAL A 50 -7.42 3.37 -0.51
CA VAL A 50 -7.47 2.10 -1.23
C VAL A 50 -6.05 1.76 -1.69
N PHE A 51 -5.50 0.66 -1.18
CA PHE A 51 -4.18 0.17 -1.56
C PHE A 51 -4.28 -0.67 -2.83
N VAL A 52 -3.54 -0.25 -3.86
CA VAL A 52 -3.49 -0.95 -5.15
C VAL A 52 -2.06 -1.40 -5.43
N MET A 53 -1.90 -2.68 -5.69
CA MET A 53 -0.63 -3.29 -6.03
C MET A 53 -0.72 -4.20 -7.26
N GLY A 54 0.44 -4.52 -7.84
CA GLY A 54 0.55 -5.37 -9.01
C GLY A 54 1.88 -5.19 -9.73
N SER A 55 2.01 -5.81 -10.92
CA SER A 55 3.24 -5.83 -11.68
C SER A 55 3.76 -4.44 -12.06
N THR A 56 5.03 -4.19 -11.79
CA THR A 56 5.77 -3.03 -12.30
C THR A 56 6.00 -3.09 -13.80
N ARG A 57 5.85 -4.27 -14.40
CA ARG A 57 6.10 -4.56 -15.81
C ARG A 57 4.83 -4.52 -16.68
N ALA A 58 3.67 -4.18 -16.10
CA ALA A 58 2.42 -4.10 -16.86
C ALA A 58 2.50 -2.96 -17.91
N PRO A 59 2.39 -3.27 -19.21
CA PRO A 59 2.41 -2.26 -20.25
C PRO A 59 1.20 -1.32 -20.15
N ARG A 60 1.38 -0.05 -20.54
CA ARG A 60 0.28 0.93 -20.56
C ARG A 60 -0.88 0.52 -21.48
N SER A 61 -0.62 -0.32 -22.48
CA SER A 61 -1.63 -0.89 -23.40
C SER A 61 -2.36 -2.09 -22.82
N SER A 62 -1.94 -2.63 -21.67
CA SER A 62 -2.55 -3.83 -21.11
C SER A 62 -3.94 -3.57 -20.52
N ARG A 63 -4.80 -4.60 -20.57
CA ARG A 63 -6.13 -4.59 -19.93
C ARG A 63 -6.01 -4.26 -18.43
N ASN A 64 -5.04 -4.84 -17.72
CA ASN A 64 -4.86 -4.62 -16.30
C ASN A 64 -4.48 -3.17 -15.98
N TYR A 65 -3.65 -2.53 -16.82
CA TYR A 65 -3.34 -1.10 -16.68
C TYR A 65 -4.60 -0.24 -16.84
N ALA A 66 -5.42 -0.52 -17.86
CA ALA A 66 -6.66 0.21 -18.09
C ALA A 66 -7.65 0.06 -16.90
N ILE A 67 -7.80 -1.16 -16.37
CA ILE A 67 -8.64 -1.44 -15.20
C ILE A 67 -8.12 -0.70 -13.97
N ALA A 68 -6.80 -0.75 -13.69
CA ALA A 68 -6.20 -0.08 -12.53
C ALA A 68 -6.35 1.45 -12.61
N ARG A 69 -6.16 2.04 -13.81
CA ARG A 69 -6.37 3.48 -14.03
C ARG A 69 -7.83 3.88 -13.81
N GLU A 70 -8.77 3.10 -14.35
CA GLU A 70 -10.20 3.38 -14.16
C GLU A 70 -10.61 3.21 -12.69
N LEU A 71 -10.09 2.19 -11.99
CA LEU A 71 -10.30 2.02 -10.56
C LEU A 71 -9.80 3.25 -9.79
N GLY A 72 -8.58 3.71 -10.06
CA GLY A 72 -8.02 4.91 -9.42
C GLY A 72 -8.91 6.13 -9.62
N ARG A 73 -9.49 6.28 -10.83
CA ARG A 73 -10.43 7.37 -11.14
C ARG A 73 -11.73 7.24 -10.37
N ILE A 74 -12.30 6.03 -10.25
CA ILE A 74 -13.54 5.79 -9.49
C ILE A 74 -13.31 6.07 -8.01
N VAL A 75 -12.21 5.55 -7.42
CA VAL A 75 -11.82 5.81 -6.03
C VAL A 75 -11.64 7.32 -5.80
N GLY A 76 -10.90 8.00 -6.68
CA GLY A 76 -10.69 9.44 -6.56
C GLY A 76 -11.98 10.25 -6.60
N ARG A 77 -12.89 9.93 -7.53
CA ARG A 77 -14.22 10.59 -7.62
C ARG A 77 -15.12 10.35 -6.41
N SER A 78 -14.87 9.30 -5.65
CA SER A 78 -15.56 9.06 -4.38
C SER A 78 -15.01 9.88 -3.21
N GLY A 79 -13.98 10.68 -3.43
CA GLY A 79 -13.31 11.49 -2.40
C GLY A 79 -12.25 10.72 -1.61
N GLU A 80 -11.84 9.54 -2.09
CA GLU A 80 -10.88 8.70 -1.38
C GLU A 80 -9.49 8.75 -2.02
N ALA A 81 -8.45 8.49 -1.19
CA ALA A 81 -7.08 8.41 -1.63
C ALA A 81 -6.77 7.03 -2.25
N VAL A 82 -5.87 7.04 -3.23
CA VAL A 82 -5.23 5.82 -3.74
C VAL A 82 -3.81 5.74 -3.19
N LEU A 83 -3.47 4.58 -2.64
CA LEU A 83 -2.16 4.26 -2.09
C LEU A 83 -1.50 3.19 -2.95
N THR A 84 -0.24 3.39 -3.30
CA THR A 84 0.58 2.41 -4.03
C THR A 84 2.03 2.44 -3.55
N GLY A 85 2.86 1.55 -4.08
CA GLY A 85 4.31 1.64 -3.91
C GLY A 85 4.98 2.76 -4.74
N GLY A 86 4.21 3.57 -5.47
CA GLY A 86 4.72 4.70 -6.25
C GLY A 86 5.52 4.32 -7.51
N GLY A 87 5.66 3.03 -7.84
CA GLY A 87 6.43 2.56 -9.00
C GLY A 87 5.66 2.59 -10.33
N PRO A 88 6.23 2.01 -11.39
CA PRO A 88 5.60 1.92 -12.71
C PRO A 88 4.52 0.83 -12.78
N GLY A 89 3.96 0.63 -13.97
CA GLY A 89 3.00 -0.42 -14.28
C GLY A 89 1.65 -0.21 -13.59
N ILE A 90 1.17 -1.21 -12.85
CA ILE A 90 -0.13 -1.15 -12.18
C ILE A 90 -0.21 -0.01 -11.16
N MET A 91 0.86 0.23 -10.42
CA MET A 91 0.95 1.32 -9.45
C MET A 91 0.81 2.69 -10.13
N GLU A 92 1.53 2.89 -11.23
CA GLU A 92 1.39 4.09 -12.06
C GLU A 92 -0.03 4.25 -12.58
N ALA A 93 -0.64 3.18 -13.06
CA ALA A 93 -2.00 3.22 -13.58
C ALA A 93 -3.01 3.70 -12.53
N ALA A 94 -2.96 3.14 -11.33
CA ALA A 94 -3.83 3.51 -10.22
C ALA A 94 -3.59 4.96 -9.75
N ASN A 95 -2.32 5.36 -9.56
CA ASN A 95 -1.95 6.74 -9.24
C ASN A 95 -2.42 7.72 -10.33
N ARG A 96 -2.26 7.36 -11.60
CA ARG A 96 -2.74 8.18 -12.72
C ARG A 96 -4.26 8.39 -12.67
N GLY A 97 -5.01 7.35 -12.40
CA GLY A 97 -6.46 7.46 -12.26
C GLY A 97 -6.88 8.40 -11.14
N ALA A 98 -6.25 8.30 -9.96
CA ALA A 98 -6.47 9.19 -8.84
C ALA A 98 -6.11 10.64 -9.17
N PHE A 99 -4.93 10.87 -9.76
CA PHE A 99 -4.46 12.17 -10.21
C PHE A 99 -5.43 12.83 -11.20
N GLU A 100 -5.90 12.08 -12.20
CA GLU A 100 -6.88 12.55 -13.20
C GLU A 100 -8.24 12.90 -12.58
N ALA A 101 -8.55 12.34 -11.42
CA ALA A 101 -9.76 12.65 -10.64
C ALA A 101 -9.56 13.79 -9.63
N GLY A 102 -8.36 14.39 -9.55
CA GLY A 102 -8.03 15.42 -8.56
C GLY A 102 -7.95 14.93 -7.12
N ALA A 103 -7.75 13.62 -6.91
CA ALA A 103 -7.72 12.99 -5.60
C ALA A 103 -6.29 12.77 -5.10
N PRO A 104 -6.09 12.62 -3.77
CA PRO A 104 -4.79 12.29 -3.20
C PRO A 104 -4.24 10.97 -3.77
N SER A 105 -3.07 11.05 -4.39
CA SER A 105 -2.35 9.95 -5.00
C SER A 105 -1.07 9.71 -4.22
N ILE A 106 -1.03 8.62 -3.42
CA ILE A 106 0.02 8.34 -2.45
C ILE A 106 0.98 7.32 -3.02
N GLY A 107 2.28 7.58 -2.88
CA GLY A 107 3.35 6.66 -3.24
C GLY A 107 4.29 6.40 -2.07
N LEU A 108 4.33 5.18 -1.55
CA LEU A 108 5.32 4.75 -0.57
C LEU A 108 6.44 4.00 -1.30
N ASN A 109 7.45 4.75 -1.73
CA ASN A 109 8.56 4.20 -2.50
C ASN A 109 9.60 3.54 -1.58
N ILE A 110 10.47 2.72 -2.16
CA ILE A 110 11.53 2.00 -1.45
C ILE A 110 12.89 2.35 -2.07
N ASP A 111 13.88 2.50 -1.21
CA ASP A 111 15.26 2.64 -1.64
C ASP A 111 15.82 1.28 -2.04
N LEU A 112 16.16 1.14 -3.32
CA LEU A 112 16.69 -0.09 -3.90
C LEU A 112 18.08 0.17 -4.50
N PRO A 113 18.97 -0.83 -4.52
CA PRO A 113 20.28 -0.72 -5.20
C PRO A 113 20.16 -0.29 -6.67
N ARG A 114 19.08 -0.71 -7.34
CA ARG A 114 18.67 -0.18 -8.65
C ARG A 114 17.49 0.73 -8.43
N PRO A 115 17.69 2.08 -8.48
CA PRO A 115 16.64 3.03 -8.16
C PRO A 115 15.41 2.85 -9.04
N GLN A 116 14.25 2.80 -8.39
CA GLN A 116 12.96 2.86 -9.06
C GLN A 116 12.35 4.23 -8.78
N PRO A 117 12.39 5.17 -9.74
CA PRO A 117 11.81 6.49 -9.52
C PRO A 117 10.31 6.39 -9.29
N ALA A 118 9.81 7.31 -8.47
CA ALA A 118 8.38 7.44 -8.29
C ALA A 118 7.71 7.86 -9.61
N ASN A 119 6.53 7.30 -9.89
CA ASN A 119 5.79 7.70 -11.07
C ASN A 119 5.25 9.14 -10.91
N ARG A 120 5.15 9.86 -12.01
CA ARG A 120 4.81 11.29 -12.04
C ARG A 120 3.38 11.64 -11.60
N TYR A 121 2.54 10.64 -11.35
CA TYR A 121 1.15 10.82 -10.93
C TYR A 121 0.97 10.73 -9.42
N VAL A 122 2.03 10.45 -8.67
CA VAL A 122 2.02 10.58 -7.21
C VAL A 122 1.99 12.06 -6.86
N THR A 123 1.12 12.45 -5.94
CA THR A 123 1.10 13.80 -5.39
C THR A 123 2.46 14.07 -4.72
N PRO A 124 3.21 15.13 -5.10
CA PRO A 124 4.57 15.33 -4.63
C PRO A 124 4.72 15.27 -3.10
N GLU A 125 3.78 15.88 -2.38
CA GLU A 125 3.76 15.90 -0.93
C GLU A 125 3.29 14.59 -0.29
N LEU A 126 2.85 13.63 -1.09
CA LEU A 126 2.45 12.28 -0.66
C LEU A 126 3.38 11.20 -1.24
N CYS A 127 4.54 11.61 -1.74
CA CYS A 127 5.59 10.72 -2.18
C CYS A 127 6.63 10.52 -1.07
N LEU A 128 6.57 9.36 -0.42
CA LEU A 128 7.50 9.03 0.65
C LEU A 128 8.47 7.94 0.20
N ARG A 129 9.74 8.03 0.63
CA ARG A 129 10.78 7.06 0.34
C ARG A 129 11.24 6.38 1.62
N PHE A 130 11.25 5.07 1.63
CA PHE A 130 11.64 4.23 2.75
C PHE A 130 12.96 3.51 2.44
N ARG A 131 13.80 3.36 3.45
CA ARG A 131 14.97 2.50 3.42
C ARG A 131 14.62 1.08 3.83
N TYR A 132 13.69 0.93 4.79
CA TYR A 132 13.36 -0.35 5.39
C TYR A 132 12.02 -0.89 4.89
N PHE A 133 12.04 -2.12 4.33
CA PHE A 133 10.82 -2.80 3.87
C PHE A 133 9.79 -2.94 4.99
N ALA A 134 10.22 -3.34 6.19
CA ALA A 134 9.32 -3.55 7.32
C ALA A 134 8.48 -2.30 7.65
N LEU A 135 9.11 -1.12 7.68
CA LEU A 135 8.40 0.13 7.96
C LEU A 135 7.48 0.54 6.81
N ARG A 136 7.93 0.37 5.57
CA ARG A 136 7.10 0.63 4.40
C ARG A 136 5.85 -0.24 4.41
N LYS A 137 5.97 -1.54 4.64
CA LYS A 137 4.86 -2.50 4.73
C LYS A 137 3.89 -2.13 5.84
N MET A 138 4.41 -1.78 7.02
CA MET A 138 3.58 -1.29 8.12
C MET A 138 2.78 -0.05 7.72
N HIS A 139 3.41 0.93 7.06
CA HIS A 139 2.71 2.14 6.62
C HIS A 139 1.68 1.91 5.50
N PHE A 140 1.85 0.89 4.65
CA PHE A 140 0.79 0.45 3.77
C PHE A 140 -0.45 0.06 4.57
N LEU A 141 -0.30 -0.81 5.55
CA LEU A 141 -1.42 -1.40 6.30
C LEU A 141 -2.10 -0.41 7.25
N LEU A 142 -1.34 0.49 7.89
CA LEU A 142 -1.88 1.48 8.83
C LEU A 142 -2.98 2.38 8.22
N ARG A 143 -3.03 2.49 6.90
CA ARG A 143 -3.99 3.36 6.19
C ARG A 143 -4.84 2.65 5.17
N THR A 144 -4.67 1.35 5.03
CA THR A 144 -5.43 0.55 4.06
C THR A 144 -6.78 0.17 4.61
N ARG A 145 -7.85 0.67 3.97
CA ARG A 145 -9.21 0.23 4.24
C ARG A 145 -9.69 -0.86 3.28
N ALA A 146 -9.01 -1.03 2.15
CA ALA A 146 -9.26 -2.07 1.16
C ALA A 146 -7.99 -2.30 0.34
N LEU A 147 -7.73 -3.54 -0.01
CA LEU A 147 -6.59 -3.94 -0.81
C LEU A 147 -7.06 -4.51 -2.14
N VAL A 148 -6.42 -4.07 -3.23
CA VAL A 148 -6.67 -4.57 -4.58
C VAL A 148 -5.36 -5.04 -5.20
N ALA A 149 -5.26 -6.34 -5.43
CA ALA A 149 -4.08 -6.98 -5.99
C ALA A 149 -4.31 -7.41 -7.44
N PHE A 150 -3.57 -6.80 -8.35
CA PHE A 150 -3.46 -7.23 -9.73
C PHE A 150 -2.38 -8.29 -9.90
N PRO A 151 -2.35 -9.03 -11.02
CA PRO A 151 -1.24 -9.91 -11.35
C PRO A 151 0.12 -9.23 -11.13
N GLY A 152 1.03 -9.89 -10.40
CA GLY A 152 2.32 -9.31 -10.02
C GLY A 152 3.34 -10.35 -9.60
N GLY A 153 4.55 -9.88 -9.28
CA GLY A 153 5.64 -10.73 -8.81
C GLY A 153 5.70 -10.84 -7.29
N PHE A 154 6.90 -11.20 -6.79
CA PHE A 154 7.13 -11.46 -5.37
C PHE A 154 6.70 -10.32 -4.44
N GLY A 155 6.96 -9.06 -4.80
CA GLY A 155 6.52 -7.94 -3.95
C GLY A 155 5.00 -7.83 -3.84
N THR A 156 4.25 -8.20 -4.90
CA THR A 156 2.78 -8.25 -4.85
C THR A 156 2.28 -9.41 -3.99
N LEU A 157 2.93 -10.58 -4.09
CA LEU A 157 2.60 -11.75 -3.27
C LEU A 157 2.94 -11.50 -1.80
N ASP A 158 4.07 -10.88 -1.51
CA ASP A 158 4.54 -10.55 -0.17
C ASP A 158 3.51 -9.67 0.58
N GLU A 159 3.11 -8.53 0.01
CA GLU A 159 2.10 -7.68 0.64
C GLU A 159 0.71 -8.33 0.72
N LEU A 160 0.34 -9.16 -0.28
CA LEU A 160 -0.93 -9.88 -0.24
C LEU A 160 -0.97 -10.88 0.91
N PHE A 161 0.04 -11.75 1.01
CA PHE A 161 0.07 -12.78 2.04
C PHE A 161 0.26 -12.21 3.44
N GLU A 162 1.02 -11.13 3.59
CA GLU A 162 1.08 -10.41 4.86
C GLU A 162 -0.31 -9.89 5.26
N THR A 163 -1.02 -9.23 4.34
CA THR A 163 -2.38 -8.72 4.62
C THR A 163 -3.34 -9.84 4.97
N LEU A 164 -3.34 -10.94 4.18
CA LEU A 164 -4.17 -12.11 4.46
C LEU A 164 -3.87 -12.70 5.85
N THR A 165 -2.60 -12.83 6.21
CA THR A 165 -2.17 -13.33 7.52
C THR A 165 -2.66 -12.43 8.65
N LEU A 166 -2.52 -11.12 8.52
CA LEU A 166 -2.93 -10.17 9.55
C LEU A 166 -4.45 -10.13 9.75
N VAL A 167 -5.23 -10.25 8.67
CA VAL A 167 -6.69 -10.36 8.74
C VAL A 167 -7.10 -11.72 9.33
N GLN A 168 -6.51 -12.82 8.87
CA GLN A 168 -6.77 -14.17 9.35
C GLN A 168 -6.53 -14.29 10.85
N THR A 169 -5.43 -13.74 11.33
CA THR A 169 -5.02 -13.77 12.74
C THR A 169 -5.72 -12.70 13.60
N ARG A 170 -6.56 -11.85 12.99
CA ARG A 170 -7.23 -10.72 13.65
C ARG A 170 -6.27 -9.70 14.25
N LYS A 171 -5.07 -9.59 13.69
CA LYS A 171 -4.10 -8.56 14.07
C LYS A 171 -4.51 -7.17 13.57
N ILE A 172 -5.25 -7.14 12.47
CA ILE A 172 -5.96 -5.96 11.95
C ILE A 172 -7.44 -6.32 11.75
N ASP A 173 -8.29 -5.31 11.74
CA ASP A 173 -9.71 -5.49 11.41
C ASP A 173 -9.86 -6.01 9.97
N PRO A 174 -10.90 -6.81 9.69
CA PRO A 174 -11.17 -7.29 8.34
C PRO A 174 -11.37 -6.14 7.36
N ILE A 175 -10.59 -6.14 6.30
CA ILE A 175 -10.72 -5.22 5.18
C ILE A 175 -11.09 -5.98 3.90
N PRO A 176 -11.82 -5.38 2.96
CA PRO A 176 -12.04 -6.00 1.65
C PRO A 176 -10.70 -6.23 0.92
N ILE A 177 -10.47 -7.46 0.45
CA ILE A 177 -9.33 -7.84 -0.36
C ILE A 177 -9.86 -8.35 -1.69
N VAL A 178 -9.42 -7.74 -2.82
CA VAL A 178 -9.85 -8.11 -4.15
C VAL A 178 -8.66 -8.50 -5.00
N LEU A 179 -8.73 -9.71 -5.56
CA LEU A 179 -7.77 -10.24 -6.51
C LEU A 179 -8.30 -10.03 -7.94
N VAL A 180 -7.57 -9.28 -8.76
CA VAL A 180 -7.99 -8.95 -10.11
C VAL A 180 -7.42 -9.96 -11.11
N GLY A 181 -8.27 -10.58 -11.93
CA GLY A 181 -7.87 -11.60 -12.88
C GLY A 181 -7.87 -13.00 -12.28
N GLU A 182 -9.04 -13.53 -11.95
CA GLU A 182 -9.21 -14.84 -11.27
C GLU A 182 -8.41 -15.96 -11.92
N ALA A 183 -8.46 -16.08 -13.26
CA ALA A 183 -7.75 -17.12 -13.97
C ALA A 183 -6.23 -17.08 -13.75
N TRP A 184 -5.65 -15.90 -13.63
CA TRP A 184 -4.23 -15.74 -13.33
C TRP A 184 -3.92 -16.16 -11.88
N TRP A 185 -4.72 -15.68 -10.93
CA TRP A 185 -4.50 -15.95 -9.51
C TRP A 185 -4.62 -17.43 -9.17
N ARG A 186 -5.63 -18.14 -9.72
CA ARG A 186 -5.79 -19.58 -9.53
C ARG A 186 -4.65 -20.42 -10.11
N ARG A 187 -3.93 -19.89 -11.11
CA ARG A 187 -2.72 -20.52 -11.65
C ARG A 187 -1.46 -20.17 -10.89
N ALA A 188 -1.39 -18.97 -10.31
CA ALA A 188 -0.22 -18.49 -9.58
C ALA A 188 -0.18 -19.04 -8.15
N VAL A 189 -1.36 -19.23 -7.52
CA VAL A 189 -1.51 -19.74 -6.15
C VAL A 189 -2.71 -20.68 -6.10
N ASP A 190 -2.47 -21.91 -5.70
CA ASP A 190 -3.55 -22.87 -5.43
C ASP A 190 -4.06 -22.70 -3.99
N PHE A 191 -5.00 -21.77 -3.81
CA PHE A 191 -5.63 -21.51 -2.50
C PHE A 191 -6.48 -22.71 -2.02
N GLU A 192 -7.07 -23.47 -2.95
CA GLU A 192 -7.87 -24.66 -2.61
C GLU A 192 -6.97 -25.76 -2.06
N LEU A 193 -5.78 -25.95 -2.62
CA LEU A 193 -4.79 -26.90 -2.09
C LEU A 193 -4.41 -26.53 -0.65
N LEU A 194 -4.18 -25.24 -0.34
CA LEU A 194 -3.86 -24.81 1.01
C LEU A 194 -4.97 -25.21 2.02
N ALA A 195 -6.23 -25.11 1.59
CA ALA A 195 -7.36 -25.51 2.42
C ALA A 195 -7.52 -27.04 2.51
N ALA A 196 -7.29 -27.77 1.41
CA ALA A 196 -7.36 -29.22 1.35
C ALA A 196 -6.30 -29.89 2.25
N GLU A 197 -5.07 -29.34 2.24
CA GLU A 197 -3.95 -29.79 3.05
C GLU A 197 -3.98 -29.26 4.50
N ASN A 198 -5.06 -28.57 4.92
CA ASN A 198 -5.20 -27.97 6.25
C ASN A 198 -4.13 -26.92 6.62
N MET A 199 -3.47 -26.29 5.62
CA MET A 199 -2.57 -25.18 5.85
C MET A 199 -3.32 -23.91 6.22
N ILE A 200 -4.55 -23.76 5.74
CA ILE A 200 -5.53 -22.74 6.11
C ILE A 200 -6.88 -23.39 6.35
N ARG A 201 -7.79 -22.70 7.05
CA ARG A 201 -9.16 -23.17 7.22
C ARG A 201 -9.96 -22.87 5.94
N ARG A 202 -10.93 -23.73 5.61
CA ARG A 202 -11.78 -23.51 4.42
C ARG A 202 -12.44 -22.12 4.39
N ARG A 203 -12.86 -21.62 5.55
CA ARG A 203 -13.43 -20.27 5.69
C ARG A 203 -12.41 -19.13 5.39
N ASP A 204 -11.12 -19.40 5.41
CA ASP A 204 -10.10 -18.39 5.11
C ASP A 204 -10.07 -18.06 3.61
N LEU A 205 -10.69 -18.89 2.76
CA LEU A 205 -10.96 -18.61 1.35
C LEU A 205 -11.93 -17.44 1.16
N ASP A 206 -12.74 -17.12 2.17
CA ASP A 206 -13.68 -15.99 2.17
C ASP A 206 -13.00 -14.64 2.51
N LEU A 207 -11.70 -14.64 2.86
CA LEU A 207 -10.95 -13.43 3.17
C LEU A 207 -10.74 -12.52 1.95
N PHE A 208 -10.86 -13.06 0.74
CA PHE A 208 -10.71 -12.34 -0.50
C PHE A 208 -11.80 -12.68 -1.50
N SER A 209 -11.93 -11.86 -2.53
CA SER A 209 -12.84 -12.10 -3.65
C SER A 209 -12.12 -11.81 -4.97
N PHE A 210 -12.67 -12.31 -6.08
CA PHE A 210 -12.17 -12.03 -7.41
C PHE A 210 -13.01 -10.98 -8.13
N ALA A 211 -12.36 -10.18 -8.99
CA ALA A 211 -13.06 -9.23 -9.87
C ALA A 211 -12.28 -8.99 -11.17
N GLU A 212 -13.02 -8.69 -12.25
CA GLU A 212 -12.47 -8.54 -13.59
C GLU A 212 -12.61 -7.12 -14.16
N THR A 213 -13.31 -6.22 -13.47
CA THR A 213 -13.54 -4.85 -13.93
C THR A 213 -13.42 -3.84 -12.80
N ALA A 214 -13.06 -2.60 -13.13
CA ALA A 214 -12.95 -1.52 -12.12
C ALA A 214 -14.27 -1.29 -11.37
N ARG A 215 -15.43 -1.44 -12.04
CA ARG A 215 -16.74 -1.31 -11.40
C ARG A 215 -17.04 -2.45 -10.43
N ALA A 216 -16.69 -3.69 -10.77
CA ALA A 216 -16.86 -4.84 -9.89
C ALA A 216 -15.94 -4.72 -8.66
N ILE A 217 -14.67 -4.34 -8.87
CA ILE A 217 -13.73 -4.05 -7.79
C ILE A 217 -14.31 -3.00 -6.85
N TRP A 218 -14.77 -1.87 -7.39
CA TRP A 218 -15.36 -0.80 -6.59
C TRP A 218 -16.60 -1.27 -5.81
N ALA A 219 -17.47 -2.05 -6.43
CA ALA A 219 -18.63 -2.61 -5.75
C ALA A 219 -18.26 -3.48 -4.55
N ALA A 220 -17.15 -4.24 -4.65
CA ALA A 220 -16.64 -5.07 -3.56
C ALA A 220 -16.00 -4.26 -2.43
N ILE A 221 -15.29 -3.16 -2.75
CA ILE A 221 -14.51 -2.40 -1.76
C ILE A 221 -15.20 -1.12 -1.26
N ARG A 222 -16.23 -0.61 -1.92
CA ARG A 222 -16.89 0.63 -1.49
C ARG A 222 -17.42 0.52 -0.06
N PRO A 223 -17.35 1.60 0.75
CA PRO A 223 -17.95 1.58 2.07
C PRO A 223 -19.43 1.23 1.99
N ARG A 224 -19.86 0.23 2.75
CA ARG A 224 -21.31 -0.01 2.91
C ARG A 224 -21.87 1.23 3.58
N ARG A 225 -22.79 1.95 2.93
CA ARG A 225 -23.58 2.97 3.61
C ARG A 225 -24.17 2.32 4.85
N ALA A 226 -23.87 2.86 6.04
CA ALA A 226 -24.51 2.42 7.26
C ALA A 226 -26.01 2.40 6.97
N ARG A 227 -26.63 1.21 7.04
CA ARG A 227 -28.08 1.10 7.02
C ARG A 227 -28.54 2.01 8.16
N ALA A 228 -29.13 3.16 7.80
CA ALA A 228 -29.75 4.02 8.78
C ALA A 228 -30.57 3.10 9.69
N ALA A 229 -30.28 3.14 10.98
CA ALA A 229 -31.04 2.45 12.00
C ALA A 229 -32.46 3.04 12.00
N ARG A 230 -33.30 2.61 11.07
CA ARG A 230 -34.74 2.80 11.12
C ARG A 230 -35.26 1.67 12.02
N GLY A 231 -35.68 2.08 13.20
CA GLY A 231 -36.58 1.25 13.98
C GLY A 231 -36.11 0.87 15.38
N ARG A 232 -36.06 1.83 16.30
CA ARG A 232 -36.48 1.63 17.69
C ARG A 232 -36.97 2.96 18.26
N ALA A 233 -38.13 3.34 17.78
CA ALA A 233 -39.04 4.20 18.51
C ALA A 233 -40.41 3.52 18.42
N ARG A 234 -40.76 2.81 19.48
CA ARG A 234 -42.13 2.49 19.95
C ARG A 234 -42.06 1.24 20.82
N SER A 235 -42.01 1.43 22.09
CA SER A 235 -42.98 0.99 23.11
C SER A 235 -42.40 1.37 24.45
#